data_8b0ec8d763e3650098a52a2f9782e57d
#
_entry.id   8b0ec8d763e3650098a52a2f9782e57d
#
_cell.length_a   1.000
_cell.length_b   1.000
_cell.length_c   1.000
_cell.angle_alpha   90.00
_cell.angle_beta   90.00
_cell.angle_gamma   90.00
#
_symmetry.space_group_name_H-M   'P 1'
#
loop_
_entity.id
_entity.type
_entity.pdbx_description
1 polymer ?
#
loop_
_entity_poly.entity_id
_entity_poly.type
_entity_poly.pdbx_seq_one_letter_code
_entity_poly.pdbx_strand_id
1 'polypeptide(L)'
;YKDILKAFQEKRTFYKLKDGNFIDLSERETKDFFELVENLDIMDKSKNNKIYKNKALYINDVIRSKNLKFIDGKKELDSICEKFRNFDSINLEIPANLNANLRDYQINGLNWFKVLDYYKFGGILADEMGLGKTIQTIAFLLSLSNKKSLIVTPTSLIYNWKNEFEKFAPDIKVLLIHGNKRDREKCFMELENFDVILTTYGTLRNDLEKYSEIKFDYCILDEAQNIKNPVALVTESVKSINAENKFALTGTPMENNLLELWSIFDFIMPGYLYSKAKFQELFINKEDNVKNLKKLIKPFILRRSKKQVMKELPDKIEKNFFVELNKEQKKIYSVYSKDIQDKMKDKNLKKDKIVIFSYLTKLRQLCLDPSIVVKDYNKKSSKIETCLEILRDSINENHKILLFSQFTSVLKNISKELDKYKIKYHYIDGKTNAKERLELVDEFNNSMDKKVFLISLKAGGTGLNLTSADMVIHFDPWWNPSVENQASDRAHRFGQKNSVQVIKLIAKGTIEEKIIKLQESKKELINQFINGELSNEGVLKSLSDEEIIDLFN
;
A
#
# COMPACT_ATOMS: atom_id res chain seq x y z
N TYR A 1 -39.01 -7.92 16.53
CA TYR A 1 -37.56 -7.74 16.56
C TYR A 1 -37.09 -6.57 15.68
N LYS A 2 -37.51 -6.49 14.41
CA LYS A 2 -37.17 -5.38 13.50
C LYS A 2 -37.56 -4.01 14.05
N ASP A 3 -38.75 -3.90 14.63
CA ASP A 3 -39.27 -2.64 15.16
C ASP A 3 -38.46 -2.19 16.39
N ILE A 4 -37.99 -3.14 17.21
CA ILE A 4 -37.15 -2.86 18.38
C ILE A 4 -35.79 -2.34 17.92
N LEU A 5 -35.17 -2.97 16.92
CA LEU A 5 -33.88 -2.51 16.38
C LEU A 5 -34.02 -1.15 15.69
N LYS A 6 -35.11 -0.91 14.96
CA LYS A 6 -35.39 0.41 14.39
C LYS A 6 -35.49 1.48 15.48
N ALA A 7 -36.20 1.17 16.59
CA ALA A 7 -36.28 2.07 17.75
C ALA A 7 -34.91 2.33 18.38
N PHE A 8 -34.02 1.30 18.44
CA PHE A 8 -32.66 1.44 18.91
C PHE A 8 -31.81 2.34 17.95
N GLN A 9 -31.93 2.16 16.66
CA GLN A 9 -31.25 2.99 15.63
C GLN A 9 -31.73 4.45 15.66
N GLU A 10 -33.03 4.67 16.00
CA GLU A 10 -33.63 6.00 16.24
C GLU A 10 -33.22 6.60 17.58
N LYS A 11 -32.34 5.93 18.37
CA LYS A 11 -31.88 6.35 19.71
C LYS A 11 -33.01 6.55 20.72
N ARG A 12 -34.08 5.78 20.61
CA ARG A 12 -35.14 5.76 21.63
C ARG A 12 -34.62 5.11 22.91
N THR A 13 -35.06 5.59 24.07
CA THR A 13 -34.67 5.03 25.37
C THR A 13 -35.47 3.77 25.69
N PHE A 14 -36.75 3.72 25.31
CA PHE A 14 -37.65 2.60 25.59
C PHE A 14 -38.40 2.16 24.33
N TYR A 15 -38.73 0.85 24.29
CA TYR A 15 -39.60 0.27 23.27
C TYR A 15 -40.72 -0.52 23.92
N LYS A 16 -42.00 -0.21 23.59
CA LYS A 16 -43.18 -0.92 24.12
C LYS A 16 -43.42 -2.21 23.32
N LEU A 17 -43.45 -3.34 24.02
CA LEU A 17 -43.77 -4.65 23.47
C LEU A 17 -45.30 -4.81 23.26
N LYS A 18 -45.67 -5.84 22.47
CA LYS A 18 -47.10 -6.13 22.19
C LYS A 18 -47.89 -6.58 23.42
N ASP A 19 -47.20 -7.15 24.40
CA ASP A 19 -47.77 -7.58 25.69
C ASP A 19 -47.91 -6.42 26.71
N GLY A 20 -47.53 -5.21 26.34
CA GLY A 20 -47.60 -4.02 27.17
C GLY A 20 -46.34 -3.71 27.98
N ASN A 21 -45.36 -4.63 28.04
CA ASN A 21 -44.08 -4.42 28.71
C ASN A 21 -43.19 -3.47 27.94
N PHE A 22 -42.18 -2.91 28.60
CA PHE A 22 -41.19 -2.02 28.00
C PHE A 22 -39.80 -2.64 28.07
N ILE A 23 -39.06 -2.52 26.96
CA ILE A 23 -37.62 -2.82 26.94
C ILE A 23 -36.86 -1.49 27.07
N ASP A 24 -35.95 -1.43 28.04
CA ASP A 24 -35.01 -0.32 28.15
C ASP A 24 -33.86 -0.54 27.16
N LEU A 25 -33.84 0.27 26.11
CA LEU A 25 -32.82 0.23 25.07
C LEU A 25 -31.53 0.95 25.48
N SER A 26 -31.56 1.70 26.60
CA SER A 26 -30.39 2.38 27.17
C SER A 26 -29.63 1.51 28.17
N GLU A 27 -30.23 0.41 28.64
CA GLU A 27 -29.56 -0.55 29.50
C GLU A 27 -28.32 -1.15 28.80
N ARG A 28 -27.24 -1.27 29.55
CA ARG A 28 -25.93 -1.66 29.02
C ARG A 28 -25.97 -2.98 28.25
N GLU A 29 -26.58 -4.02 28.80
CA GLU A 29 -26.62 -5.34 28.13
C GLU A 29 -27.47 -5.30 26.86
N THR A 30 -28.60 -4.61 26.90
CA THR A 30 -29.51 -4.42 25.77
C THR A 30 -28.82 -3.61 24.66
N LYS A 31 -28.14 -2.54 25.02
CA LYS A 31 -27.37 -1.73 24.09
C LYS A 31 -26.24 -2.55 23.43
N ASP A 32 -25.46 -3.29 24.22
CA ASP A 32 -24.37 -4.13 23.72
C ASP A 32 -24.88 -5.22 22.77
N PHE A 33 -26.05 -5.79 23.05
CA PHE A 33 -26.71 -6.75 22.17
C PHE A 33 -27.10 -6.13 20.83
N PHE A 34 -27.79 -5.00 20.82
CA PHE A 34 -28.23 -4.37 19.58
C PHE A 34 -27.06 -3.82 18.75
N GLU A 35 -26.01 -3.29 19.38
CA GLU A 35 -24.77 -2.92 18.69
C GLU A 35 -24.10 -4.13 18.02
N LEU A 36 -24.05 -5.28 18.70
CA LEU A 36 -23.51 -6.51 18.10
C LEU A 36 -24.36 -6.94 16.91
N VAL A 37 -25.69 -6.93 17.02
CA VAL A 37 -26.61 -7.28 15.94
C VAL A 37 -26.48 -6.35 14.74
N GLU A 38 -26.39 -5.04 14.97
CA GLU A 38 -26.18 -4.03 13.93
C GLU A 38 -24.86 -4.27 13.19
N ASN A 39 -23.78 -4.51 13.95
CA ASN A 39 -22.45 -4.76 13.40
C ASN A 39 -22.31 -6.14 12.73
N LEU A 40 -23.21 -7.08 12.97
CA LEU A 40 -23.21 -8.38 12.29
C LEU A 40 -24.10 -8.41 11.06
N ASP A 41 -24.91 -7.37 10.85
CA ASP A 41 -25.92 -7.27 9.78
C ASP A 41 -26.88 -8.48 9.72
N ILE A 42 -27.28 -8.96 10.89
CA ILE A 42 -28.11 -10.18 11.07
C ILE A 42 -29.56 -9.98 10.60
N MET A 43 -29.84 -8.87 9.94
CA MET A 43 -31.19 -8.41 9.64
C MET A 43 -31.76 -8.89 8.31
N ASP A 44 -31.17 -9.89 7.66
CA ASP A 44 -31.72 -10.42 6.41
C ASP A 44 -33.02 -11.22 6.64
N LYS A 45 -33.89 -11.12 5.65
CA LYS A 45 -35.31 -11.49 5.68
C LYS A 45 -35.59 -13.00 5.77
N SER A 46 -34.58 -13.86 5.92
CA SER A 46 -34.74 -15.31 5.97
C SER A 46 -34.93 -15.83 7.40
N LYS A 47 -35.77 -16.84 7.57
CA LYS A 47 -36.09 -17.46 8.87
C LYS A 47 -34.89 -18.12 9.59
N ASN A 48 -33.73 -18.24 8.93
CA ASN A 48 -32.49 -18.76 9.49
C ASN A 48 -31.40 -17.71 9.35
N ASN A 49 -31.13 -16.95 10.41
CA ASN A 49 -30.03 -16.02 10.50
C ASN A 49 -28.69 -16.79 10.52
N LYS A 50 -28.11 -17.06 9.37
CA LYS A 50 -26.78 -17.66 9.29
C LYS A 50 -25.72 -16.58 9.40
N ILE A 51 -24.84 -16.71 10.39
CA ILE A 51 -23.65 -15.88 10.51
C ILE A 51 -22.50 -16.58 9.80
N TYR A 52 -21.79 -15.85 8.95
CA TYR A 52 -20.62 -16.40 8.29
C TYR A 52 -19.50 -16.71 9.30
N LYS A 53 -18.80 -17.82 9.12
CA LYS A 53 -17.69 -18.27 10.01
C LYS A 53 -16.62 -17.20 10.21
N ASN A 54 -16.36 -16.35 9.21
CA ASN A 54 -15.38 -15.28 9.28
C ASN A 54 -15.75 -14.18 10.32
N LYS A 55 -17.02 -14.07 10.73
CA LYS A 55 -17.44 -13.16 11.81
C LYS A 55 -17.14 -13.72 13.22
N ALA A 56 -16.78 -14.99 13.33
CA ALA A 56 -16.53 -15.64 14.63
C ALA A 56 -15.50 -14.91 15.50
N LEU A 57 -14.40 -14.47 14.88
CA LEU A 57 -13.33 -13.76 15.60
C LEU A 57 -13.80 -12.41 16.16
N TYR A 58 -14.58 -11.66 15.39
CA TYR A 58 -15.17 -10.42 15.85
C TYR A 58 -16.18 -10.65 17.00
N ILE A 59 -17.06 -11.63 16.86
CA ILE A 59 -18.05 -11.99 17.89
C ILE A 59 -17.34 -12.32 19.20
N ASN A 60 -16.31 -13.16 19.17
CA ASN A 60 -15.55 -13.55 20.35
C ASN A 60 -14.85 -12.34 21.00
N ASP A 61 -14.26 -11.45 20.20
CA ASP A 61 -13.62 -10.24 20.74
C ASP A 61 -14.64 -9.33 21.43
N VAL A 62 -15.82 -9.15 20.85
CA VAL A 62 -16.91 -8.36 21.46
C VAL A 62 -17.41 -9.03 22.74
N ILE A 63 -17.66 -10.37 22.73
CA ILE A 63 -18.10 -11.12 23.91
C ILE A 63 -17.14 -10.91 25.07
N ARG A 64 -15.82 -11.04 24.82
CA ARG A 64 -14.80 -10.90 25.88
C ARG A 64 -14.63 -9.47 26.34
N SER A 65 -14.56 -8.51 25.40
CA SER A 65 -14.32 -7.10 25.74
C SER A 65 -15.49 -6.45 26.47
N LYS A 66 -16.71 -6.90 26.21
CA LYS A 66 -17.94 -6.40 26.85
C LYS A 66 -18.48 -7.32 27.95
N ASN A 67 -17.87 -8.49 28.16
CA ASN A 67 -18.29 -9.54 29.11
C ASN A 67 -19.75 -9.98 28.91
N LEU A 68 -20.14 -10.25 27.66
CA LEU A 68 -21.51 -10.60 27.32
C LEU A 68 -21.86 -12.02 27.81
N LYS A 69 -22.91 -12.14 28.64
CA LYS A 69 -23.34 -13.40 29.26
C LYS A 69 -24.48 -14.10 28.53
N PHE A 70 -25.19 -13.41 27.63
CA PHE A 70 -26.41 -13.89 26.96
C PHE A 70 -26.14 -14.74 25.71
N ILE A 71 -24.86 -15.06 25.40
CA ILE A 71 -24.51 -15.90 24.24
C ILE A 71 -24.12 -17.29 24.69
N ASP A 72 -24.90 -18.28 24.23
CA ASP A 72 -24.67 -19.71 24.48
C ASP A 72 -24.09 -20.44 23.25
N GLY A 73 -23.58 -21.68 23.42
CA GLY A 73 -23.13 -22.53 22.32
C GLY A 73 -21.74 -22.17 21.75
N LYS A 74 -20.81 -21.68 22.57
CA LYS A 74 -19.51 -21.09 22.17
C LYS A 74 -18.44 -22.08 21.68
N LYS A 75 -18.64 -23.41 21.76
CA LYS A 75 -17.56 -24.42 21.51
C LYS A 75 -16.88 -24.26 20.14
N GLU A 76 -17.64 -24.14 19.05
CA GLU A 76 -17.04 -23.93 17.71
C GLU A 76 -16.36 -22.57 17.58
N LEU A 77 -16.99 -21.54 18.16
CA LEU A 77 -16.43 -20.18 18.19
C LEU A 77 -15.08 -20.15 18.90
N ASP A 78 -15.01 -20.78 20.08
CA ASP A 78 -13.78 -20.84 20.89
C ASP A 78 -12.68 -21.61 20.16
N SER A 79 -13.00 -22.73 19.51
CA SER A 79 -12.04 -23.53 18.72
C SER A 79 -11.41 -22.71 17.58
N ILE A 80 -12.23 -21.96 16.82
CA ILE A 80 -11.73 -21.07 15.76
C ILE A 80 -10.81 -20.02 16.38
N CYS A 81 -11.23 -19.39 17.47
CA CYS A 81 -10.52 -18.29 18.10
C CYS A 81 -9.21 -18.72 18.77
N GLU A 82 -9.14 -19.91 19.35
CA GLU A 82 -7.91 -20.46 19.93
C GLU A 82 -6.84 -20.69 18.87
N LYS A 83 -7.17 -21.29 17.75
CA LYS A 83 -6.22 -21.48 16.64
C LYS A 83 -5.69 -20.17 16.10
N PHE A 84 -6.55 -19.16 15.96
CA PHE A 84 -6.13 -17.81 15.54
C PHE A 84 -5.28 -17.06 16.57
N ARG A 85 -5.43 -17.31 17.87
CA ARG A 85 -4.59 -16.68 18.90
C ARG A 85 -3.24 -17.33 19.03
N ASN A 86 -3.19 -18.63 18.80
CA ASN A 86 -2.02 -19.45 19.05
C ASN A 86 -1.28 -19.79 17.75
N PHE A 87 -1.56 -19.11 16.62
CA PHE A 87 -0.91 -19.45 15.35
C PHE A 87 0.62 -19.30 15.41
N ASP A 88 1.13 -18.39 16.24
CA ASP A 88 2.57 -18.20 16.48
C ASP A 88 3.21 -19.41 17.17
N SER A 89 2.43 -20.16 17.97
CA SER A 89 2.88 -21.37 18.68
C SER A 89 2.60 -22.68 17.92
N ILE A 90 1.85 -22.61 16.80
CA ILE A 90 1.60 -23.79 15.95
C ILE A 90 2.86 -24.01 15.10
N ASN A 91 3.65 -25.01 15.49
CA ASN A 91 4.83 -25.40 14.73
C ASN A 91 4.40 -26.21 13.49
N LEU A 92 3.97 -25.51 12.43
CA LEU A 92 3.65 -26.13 11.15
C LEU A 92 4.95 -26.34 10.37
N GLU A 93 5.10 -27.53 9.79
CA GLU A 93 6.30 -27.89 9.03
C GLU A 93 6.58 -26.89 7.89
N ILE A 94 7.83 -26.41 7.85
CA ILE A 94 8.34 -25.64 6.73
C ILE A 94 8.58 -26.63 5.58
N PRO A 95 8.19 -26.30 4.34
CA PRO A 95 8.46 -27.18 3.19
C PRO A 95 9.93 -27.54 3.09
N ALA A 96 10.26 -28.83 3.09
CA ALA A 96 11.63 -29.31 3.08
C ALA A 96 12.40 -28.93 1.80
N ASN A 97 11.69 -28.72 0.69
CA ASN A 97 12.23 -28.31 -0.61
C ASN A 97 12.27 -26.80 -0.82
N LEU A 98 12.10 -26.00 0.24
CA LEU A 98 12.32 -24.54 0.19
C LEU A 98 13.81 -24.24 0.25
N ASN A 99 14.37 -23.67 -0.81
CA ASN A 99 15.77 -23.24 -0.88
C ASN A 99 16.05 -21.95 -0.09
N ALA A 100 15.61 -21.87 1.16
CA ALA A 100 15.86 -20.72 2.03
C ALA A 100 15.61 -21.06 3.50
N ASN A 101 16.32 -20.34 4.38
CA ASN A 101 16.05 -20.35 5.80
C ASN A 101 15.10 -19.21 6.14
N LEU A 102 13.86 -19.53 6.54
CA LEU A 102 12.92 -18.53 7.01
C LEU A 102 13.30 -18.03 8.40
N ARG A 103 13.12 -16.73 8.63
CA ARG A 103 13.26 -16.12 9.96
C ARG A 103 11.99 -16.40 10.78
N ASP A 104 12.09 -16.31 12.11
CA ASP A 104 10.98 -16.59 13.02
C ASP A 104 9.69 -15.84 12.63
N TYR A 105 9.81 -14.55 12.33
CA TYR A 105 8.64 -13.78 11.91
C TYR A 105 8.09 -14.23 10.54
N GLN A 106 8.92 -14.75 9.64
CA GLN A 106 8.47 -15.29 8.34
C GLN A 106 7.77 -16.65 8.53
N ILE A 107 8.27 -17.47 9.45
CA ILE A 107 7.60 -18.71 9.88
C ILE A 107 6.23 -18.38 10.46
N ASN A 108 6.13 -17.37 11.32
CA ASN A 108 4.85 -16.90 11.84
C ASN A 108 3.90 -16.42 10.72
N GLY A 109 4.43 -15.77 9.68
CA GLY A 109 3.65 -15.39 8.51
C GLY A 109 3.14 -16.60 7.70
N LEU A 110 3.97 -17.61 7.52
CA LEU A 110 3.58 -18.88 6.90
C LEU A 110 2.48 -19.58 7.70
N ASN A 111 2.63 -19.66 9.03
CA ASN A 111 1.62 -20.24 9.91
C ASN A 111 0.30 -19.49 9.84
N TRP A 112 0.34 -18.15 9.79
CA TRP A 112 -0.84 -17.31 9.62
C TRP A 112 -1.56 -17.59 8.29
N PHE A 113 -0.85 -17.72 7.17
CA PHE A 113 -1.44 -18.14 5.89
C PHE A 113 -2.11 -19.49 5.99
N LYS A 114 -1.46 -20.49 6.59
CA LYS A 114 -2.00 -21.85 6.75
C LYS A 114 -3.26 -21.89 7.62
N VAL A 115 -3.30 -21.08 8.69
CA VAL A 115 -4.49 -20.97 9.55
C VAL A 115 -5.65 -20.31 8.81
N LEU A 116 -5.40 -19.25 8.05
CA LEU A 116 -6.43 -18.61 7.21
C LEU A 116 -6.94 -19.59 6.15
N ASP A 117 -6.05 -20.33 5.48
CA ASP A 117 -6.42 -21.31 4.47
C ASP A 117 -7.27 -22.44 5.04
N TYR A 118 -6.93 -22.97 6.22
CA TYR A 118 -7.70 -24.03 6.89
C TYR A 118 -9.17 -23.64 7.08
N TYR A 119 -9.44 -22.37 7.39
CA TYR A 119 -10.81 -21.85 7.54
C TYR A 119 -11.40 -21.26 6.26
N LYS A 120 -10.66 -21.26 5.16
CA LYS A 120 -11.02 -20.62 3.89
C LYS A 120 -11.28 -19.12 4.06
N PHE A 121 -10.45 -18.47 4.86
CA PHE A 121 -10.46 -17.02 5.03
C PHE A 121 -9.39 -16.38 4.17
N GLY A 122 -9.72 -15.24 3.56
CA GLY A 122 -8.73 -14.39 2.94
C GLY A 122 -7.99 -13.52 3.95
N GLY A 123 -6.86 -12.95 3.54
CA GLY A 123 -6.08 -12.09 4.41
C GLY A 123 -5.16 -11.13 3.69
N ILE A 124 -4.66 -10.14 4.42
CA ILE A 124 -3.74 -9.11 3.94
C ILE A 124 -2.41 -9.26 4.69
N LEU A 125 -1.36 -9.68 3.99
CA LEU A 125 0.00 -9.60 4.52
C LEU A 125 0.53 -8.19 4.28
N ALA A 126 0.49 -7.37 5.33
CA ALA A 126 0.78 -5.94 5.31
C ALA A 126 2.15 -5.59 5.91
N ASP A 127 3.07 -6.54 5.92
CA ASP A 127 4.45 -6.35 6.40
C ASP A 127 5.14 -5.18 5.71
N GLU A 128 5.94 -4.45 6.45
CA GLU A 128 6.78 -3.39 5.91
C GLU A 128 7.64 -3.90 4.75
N MET A 129 7.95 -3.03 3.79
CA MET A 129 8.77 -3.41 2.64
C MET A 129 10.13 -3.97 3.06
N GLY A 130 10.59 -5.04 2.37
CA GLY A 130 11.86 -5.70 2.67
C GLY A 130 11.79 -6.80 3.73
N LEU A 131 10.63 -7.06 4.33
CA LEU A 131 10.43 -8.17 5.28
C LEU A 131 10.17 -9.53 4.60
N GLY A 132 10.24 -9.59 3.25
CA GLY A 132 10.13 -10.85 2.53
C GLY A 132 8.70 -11.37 2.40
N LYS A 133 7.74 -10.52 2.04
CA LYS A 133 6.38 -10.95 1.72
C LYS A 133 6.37 -12.01 0.61
N THR A 134 7.21 -11.86 -0.41
CA THR A 134 7.33 -12.81 -1.52
C THR A 134 7.76 -14.19 -1.06
N ILE A 135 8.83 -14.29 -0.25
CA ILE A 135 9.32 -15.61 0.20
C ILE A 135 8.33 -16.29 1.16
N GLN A 136 7.61 -15.53 2.00
CA GLN A 136 6.55 -16.09 2.85
C GLN A 136 5.42 -16.67 2.00
N THR A 137 5.05 -15.97 0.92
CA THR A 137 4.03 -16.42 -0.03
C THR A 137 4.49 -17.64 -0.83
N ILE A 138 5.75 -17.65 -1.30
CA ILE A 138 6.34 -18.80 -2.01
C ILE A 138 6.37 -20.02 -1.08
N ALA A 139 6.81 -19.86 0.17
CA ALA A 139 6.83 -20.93 1.16
C ALA A 139 5.41 -21.48 1.44
N PHE A 140 4.40 -20.60 1.50
CA PHE A 140 3.01 -20.99 1.61
C PHE A 140 2.57 -21.82 0.40
N LEU A 141 2.78 -21.34 -0.82
CA LEU A 141 2.40 -22.05 -2.04
C LEU A 141 3.13 -23.39 -2.18
N LEU A 142 4.42 -23.45 -1.83
CA LEU A 142 5.20 -24.67 -1.83
C LEU A 142 4.69 -25.71 -0.81
N SER A 143 4.04 -25.27 0.27
CA SER A 143 3.44 -26.17 1.26
C SER A 143 2.12 -26.81 0.81
N LEU A 144 1.62 -26.42 -0.36
CA LEU A 144 0.36 -26.91 -0.91
C LEU A 144 0.63 -27.97 -1.98
N SER A 145 -0.14 -29.05 -1.99
CA SER A 145 -0.01 -30.10 -2.99
C SER A 145 -1.10 -29.96 -4.06
N ASN A 146 -0.72 -30.06 -5.33
CA ASN A 146 -1.65 -30.08 -6.47
C ASN A 146 -2.65 -28.90 -6.48
N LYS A 147 -2.17 -27.69 -6.27
CA LYS A 147 -2.98 -26.46 -6.22
C LYS A 147 -2.59 -25.50 -7.34
N LYS A 148 -3.60 -24.94 -8.01
CA LYS A 148 -3.44 -23.96 -9.08
C LYS A 148 -3.59 -22.55 -8.52
N SER A 149 -2.56 -21.73 -8.65
CA SER A 149 -2.51 -20.39 -8.07
C SER A 149 -2.32 -19.31 -9.13
N LEU A 150 -3.05 -18.21 -9.01
CA LEU A 150 -2.87 -17.01 -9.82
C LEU A 150 -2.23 -15.92 -8.96
N ILE A 151 -1.10 -15.37 -9.40
CA ILE A 151 -0.47 -14.19 -8.79
C ILE A 151 -0.59 -13.03 -9.76
N VAL A 152 -1.20 -11.94 -9.30
CA VAL A 152 -1.35 -10.69 -10.04
C VAL A 152 -0.43 -9.64 -9.45
N THR A 153 0.48 -9.12 -10.24
CA THR A 153 1.53 -8.22 -9.78
C THR A 153 1.69 -7.00 -10.71
N PRO A 154 2.27 -5.88 -10.26
CA PRO A 154 2.68 -4.82 -11.17
C PRO A 154 3.66 -5.32 -12.23
N THR A 155 3.62 -4.73 -13.42
CA THR A 155 4.48 -5.13 -14.56
C THR A 155 5.98 -5.12 -14.20
N SER A 156 6.41 -4.21 -13.35
CA SER A 156 7.79 -4.09 -12.92
C SER A 156 8.27 -5.22 -11.99
N LEU A 157 7.35 -5.98 -11.39
CA LEU A 157 7.66 -7.04 -10.43
C LEU A 157 7.57 -8.45 -11.01
N ILE A 158 6.99 -8.60 -12.20
CA ILE A 158 6.62 -9.91 -12.71
C ILE A 158 7.83 -10.83 -12.91
N TYR A 159 8.94 -10.29 -13.44
CA TYR A 159 10.17 -11.07 -13.60
C TYR A 159 10.90 -11.31 -12.27
N ASN A 160 10.77 -10.38 -11.31
CA ASN A 160 11.30 -10.59 -9.97
C ASN A 160 10.62 -11.77 -9.28
N TRP A 161 9.29 -11.87 -9.39
CA TRP A 161 8.55 -13.03 -8.89
C TRP A 161 9.01 -14.33 -9.52
N LYS A 162 9.21 -14.35 -10.85
CA LYS A 162 9.71 -15.52 -11.56
C LYS A 162 11.09 -15.93 -11.03
N ASN A 163 12.02 -15.00 -10.94
CA ASN A 163 13.37 -15.26 -10.45
C ASN A 163 13.37 -15.74 -8.97
N GLU A 164 12.48 -15.21 -8.14
CA GLU A 164 12.35 -15.65 -6.74
C GLU A 164 11.80 -17.08 -6.65
N PHE A 165 10.85 -17.49 -7.50
CA PHE A 165 10.42 -18.88 -7.60
C PHE A 165 11.55 -19.80 -8.05
N GLU A 166 12.26 -19.46 -9.09
CA GLU A 166 13.41 -20.24 -9.61
C GLU A 166 14.50 -20.42 -8.52
N LYS A 167 14.69 -19.40 -7.70
CA LYS A 167 15.69 -19.39 -6.62
C LYS A 167 15.25 -20.20 -5.40
N PHE A 168 14.02 -20.00 -4.93
CA PHE A 168 13.58 -20.48 -3.63
C PHE A 168 12.69 -21.75 -3.70
N ALA A 169 12.01 -21.96 -4.80
CA ALA A 169 11.10 -23.09 -5.01
C ALA A 169 11.14 -23.59 -6.47
N PRO A 170 12.28 -24.11 -6.93
CA PRO A 170 12.47 -24.54 -8.33
C PRO A 170 11.53 -25.68 -8.75
N ASP A 171 10.97 -26.42 -7.79
CA ASP A 171 10.01 -27.51 -8.06
C ASP A 171 8.64 -26.99 -8.51
N ILE A 172 8.30 -25.75 -8.22
CA ILE A 172 7.02 -25.14 -8.64
C ILE A 172 7.14 -24.73 -10.11
N LYS A 173 6.25 -25.25 -10.94
CA LYS A 173 6.14 -24.88 -12.35
C LYS A 173 5.42 -23.55 -12.49
N VAL A 174 6.13 -22.53 -12.95
CA VAL A 174 5.62 -21.17 -13.06
C VAL A 174 5.42 -20.79 -14.52
N LEU A 175 4.19 -20.39 -14.89
CA LEU A 175 3.84 -19.84 -16.19
C LEU A 175 3.75 -18.32 -16.13
N LEU A 176 4.50 -17.64 -16.98
CA LEU A 176 4.46 -16.19 -17.12
C LEU A 176 3.53 -15.78 -18.26
N ILE A 177 2.38 -15.17 -17.95
CA ILE A 177 1.45 -14.61 -18.95
C ILE A 177 1.64 -13.09 -19.03
N HIS A 178 2.52 -12.67 -19.94
CA HIS A 178 2.85 -11.25 -20.18
C HIS A 178 3.38 -11.05 -21.60
N GLY A 179 3.38 -9.80 -22.09
CA GLY A 179 3.89 -9.46 -23.42
C GLY A 179 2.78 -9.25 -24.45
N ASN A 180 3.06 -9.56 -25.73
CA ASN A 180 2.09 -9.36 -26.81
C ASN A 180 0.94 -10.40 -26.79
N LYS A 181 -0.17 -10.08 -27.45
CA LYS A 181 -1.37 -10.91 -27.44
C LYS A 181 -1.12 -12.35 -27.93
N ARG A 182 -0.36 -12.51 -29.01
CA ARG A 182 -0.10 -13.83 -29.62
C ARG A 182 0.67 -14.76 -28.67
N ASP A 183 1.66 -14.22 -27.95
CA ASP A 183 2.44 -15.03 -27.00
C ASP A 183 1.60 -15.42 -25.80
N ARG A 184 0.74 -14.50 -25.30
CA ARG A 184 -0.17 -14.81 -24.21
C ARG A 184 -1.21 -15.89 -24.57
N GLU A 185 -1.71 -15.88 -25.82
CA GLU A 185 -2.61 -16.91 -26.32
C GLU A 185 -2.02 -18.31 -26.26
N LYS A 186 -0.74 -18.46 -26.60
CA LYS A 186 -0.02 -19.73 -26.48
C LYS A 186 0.09 -20.17 -25.01
N CYS A 187 0.38 -19.26 -24.11
CA CYS A 187 0.47 -19.57 -22.68
C CYS A 187 -0.84 -20.15 -22.13
N PHE A 188 -2.01 -19.62 -22.58
CA PHE A 188 -3.32 -20.15 -22.14
C PHE A 188 -3.55 -21.60 -22.57
N MET A 189 -2.95 -22.07 -23.68
CA MET A 189 -3.08 -23.46 -24.13
C MET A 189 -2.30 -24.45 -23.25
N GLU A 190 -1.27 -23.99 -22.56
CA GLU A 190 -0.38 -24.84 -21.74
C GLU A 190 -0.66 -24.74 -20.24
N LEU A 191 -1.68 -24.03 -19.83
CA LEU A 191 -1.98 -23.61 -18.47
C LEU A 191 -2.11 -24.79 -17.48
N GLU A 192 -2.59 -25.97 -17.96
CA GLU A 192 -2.78 -27.16 -17.13
C GLU A 192 -1.46 -27.76 -16.61
N ASN A 193 -0.34 -27.48 -17.28
CA ASN A 193 0.98 -28.02 -16.93
C ASN A 193 1.70 -27.22 -15.84
N PHE A 194 1.09 -26.15 -15.32
CA PHE A 194 1.72 -25.22 -14.39
C PHE A 194 0.94 -25.09 -13.08
N ASP A 195 1.68 -24.94 -11.98
CA ASP A 195 1.13 -24.79 -10.63
C ASP A 195 0.80 -23.33 -10.31
N VAL A 196 1.66 -22.40 -10.78
CA VAL A 196 1.52 -20.97 -10.54
C VAL A 196 1.51 -20.20 -11.85
N ILE A 197 0.49 -19.37 -12.00
CA ILE A 197 0.35 -18.44 -13.11
C ILE A 197 0.70 -17.03 -12.62
N LEU A 198 1.72 -16.41 -13.24
CA LEU A 198 2.10 -15.03 -12.99
C LEU A 198 1.54 -14.13 -14.09
N THR A 199 0.82 -13.08 -13.71
CA THR A 199 0.31 -12.07 -14.66
C THR A 199 0.36 -10.67 -14.08
N THR A 200 0.08 -9.66 -14.89
CA THR A 200 0.01 -8.28 -14.42
C THR A 200 -1.43 -7.78 -14.36
N TYR A 201 -1.69 -6.76 -13.54
CA TYR A 201 -3.01 -6.13 -13.46
C TYR A 201 -3.55 -5.69 -14.84
N GLY A 202 -2.68 -5.12 -15.69
CA GLY A 202 -3.04 -4.69 -17.04
C GLY A 202 -3.33 -5.86 -17.98
N THR A 203 -2.53 -6.92 -17.93
CA THR A 203 -2.70 -8.13 -18.73
C THR A 203 -3.99 -8.86 -18.33
N LEU A 204 -4.22 -9.04 -17.04
CA LEU A 204 -5.42 -9.68 -16.53
C LEU A 204 -6.68 -8.97 -17.02
N ARG A 205 -6.73 -7.63 -16.90
CA ARG A 205 -7.86 -6.84 -17.40
C ARG A 205 -8.08 -7.02 -18.90
N ASN A 206 -7.01 -7.09 -19.69
CA ASN A 206 -7.12 -7.21 -21.14
C ASN A 206 -7.60 -8.60 -21.61
N ASP A 207 -7.29 -9.64 -20.84
CA ASP A 207 -7.58 -11.04 -21.16
C ASP A 207 -8.62 -11.65 -20.18
N LEU A 208 -9.46 -10.82 -19.57
CA LEU A 208 -10.38 -11.19 -18.49
C LEU A 208 -11.28 -12.38 -18.85
N GLU A 209 -11.81 -12.41 -20.07
CA GLU A 209 -12.68 -13.49 -20.56
C GLU A 209 -12.03 -14.86 -20.37
N LYS A 210 -10.74 -14.98 -20.73
CA LYS A 210 -9.98 -16.23 -20.59
C LYS A 210 -9.74 -16.62 -19.13
N TYR A 211 -9.42 -15.64 -18.28
CA TYR A 211 -9.22 -15.91 -16.86
C TYR A 211 -10.51 -16.26 -16.13
N SER A 212 -11.68 -15.76 -16.57
CA SER A 212 -12.97 -16.05 -15.94
C SER A 212 -13.44 -17.49 -16.13
N GLU A 213 -12.95 -18.17 -17.16
CA GLU A 213 -13.23 -19.59 -17.43
C GLU A 213 -12.41 -20.56 -16.54
N ILE A 214 -11.37 -20.02 -15.87
CA ILE A 214 -10.43 -20.84 -15.07
C ILE A 214 -10.83 -20.76 -13.60
N LYS A 215 -10.91 -21.93 -12.96
CA LYS A 215 -11.04 -22.01 -11.50
C LYS A 215 -9.66 -22.14 -10.88
N PHE A 216 -9.29 -21.17 -10.04
CA PHE A 216 -8.06 -21.22 -9.25
C PHE A 216 -8.35 -21.68 -7.82
N ASP A 217 -7.39 -22.33 -7.18
CA ASP A 217 -7.45 -22.56 -5.73
C ASP A 217 -7.11 -21.26 -4.99
N TYR A 218 -6.12 -20.53 -5.48
CA TYR A 218 -5.68 -19.27 -4.86
C TYR A 218 -5.56 -18.13 -5.88
N CYS A 219 -5.96 -16.93 -5.47
CA CYS A 219 -5.63 -15.69 -6.17
C CYS A 219 -4.92 -14.73 -5.21
N ILE A 220 -3.69 -14.37 -5.54
CA ILE A 220 -2.82 -13.53 -4.70
C ILE A 220 -2.51 -12.24 -5.44
N LEU A 221 -2.78 -11.10 -4.80
CA LEU A 221 -2.43 -9.79 -5.33
C LEU A 221 -1.17 -9.27 -4.67
N ASP A 222 -0.17 -8.93 -5.46
CA ASP A 222 0.98 -8.18 -4.98
C ASP A 222 0.80 -6.68 -5.23
N GLU A 223 1.27 -5.86 -4.29
CA GLU A 223 1.02 -4.42 -4.27
C GLU A 223 -0.48 -4.11 -4.42
N ALA A 224 -1.28 -4.71 -3.52
CA ALA A 224 -2.75 -4.70 -3.59
C ALA A 224 -3.38 -3.29 -3.55
N GLN A 225 -2.62 -2.23 -3.22
CA GLN A 225 -3.10 -0.85 -3.39
C GLN A 225 -3.43 -0.49 -4.85
N ASN A 226 -3.05 -1.33 -5.84
CA ASN A 226 -3.50 -1.18 -7.23
C ASN A 226 -5.02 -1.32 -7.40
N ILE A 227 -5.71 -1.98 -6.46
CA ILE A 227 -7.17 -2.12 -6.44
C ILE A 227 -7.86 -1.23 -5.39
N LYS A 228 -7.19 -0.19 -4.88
CA LYS A 228 -7.74 0.74 -3.89
C LYS A 228 -8.98 1.52 -4.36
N ASN A 229 -9.11 1.76 -5.65
CA ASN A 229 -10.29 2.39 -6.22
C ASN A 229 -11.34 1.31 -6.59
N PRO A 230 -12.45 1.19 -5.85
CA PRO A 230 -13.44 0.13 -6.04
C PRO A 230 -14.20 0.16 -7.37
N VAL A 231 -14.20 1.29 -8.08
CA VAL A 231 -14.90 1.48 -9.38
C VAL A 231 -13.94 1.46 -10.58
N ALA A 232 -12.67 1.14 -10.36
CA ALA A 232 -11.72 1.04 -11.46
C ALA A 232 -11.89 -0.31 -12.19
N LEU A 233 -11.82 -0.30 -13.53
CA LEU A 233 -11.93 -1.51 -14.35
C LEU A 233 -10.94 -2.62 -13.92
N VAL A 234 -9.74 -2.23 -13.50
CA VAL A 234 -8.74 -3.18 -12.97
C VAL A 234 -9.24 -3.86 -11.70
N THR A 235 -9.89 -3.11 -10.81
CA THR A 235 -10.44 -3.64 -9.56
C THR A 235 -11.59 -4.61 -9.82
N GLU A 236 -12.49 -4.27 -10.71
CA GLU A 236 -13.60 -5.13 -11.13
C GLU A 236 -13.08 -6.41 -11.77
N SER A 237 -12.10 -6.30 -12.68
CA SER A 237 -11.49 -7.47 -13.33
C SER A 237 -10.85 -8.43 -12.34
N VAL A 238 -10.13 -7.93 -11.35
CA VAL A 238 -9.50 -8.77 -10.33
C VAL A 238 -10.53 -9.43 -9.41
N LYS A 239 -11.59 -8.71 -9.02
CA LYS A 239 -12.67 -9.23 -8.18
C LYS A 239 -13.46 -10.35 -8.84
N SER A 240 -13.60 -10.31 -10.17
CA SER A 240 -14.34 -11.33 -10.94
C SER A 240 -13.60 -12.65 -11.08
N ILE A 241 -12.31 -12.75 -10.70
CA ILE A 241 -11.55 -13.99 -10.74
C ILE A 241 -12.15 -15.02 -9.79
N ASN A 242 -12.43 -16.22 -10.36
CA ASN A 242 -12.93 -17.37 -9.62
C ASN A 242 -11.78 -18.07 -8.90
N ALA A 243 -11.64 -17.83 -7.61
CA ALA A 243 -10.64 -18.49 -6.77
C ALA A 243 -11.26 -18.87 -5.41
N GLU A 244 -10.84 -20.02 -4.91
CA GLU A 244 -11.36 -20.59 -3.65
C GLU A 244 -10.93 -19.74 -2.45
N ASN A 245 -9.66 -19.30 -2.46
CA ASN A 245 -9.10 -18.44 -1.43
C ASN A 245 -8.33 -17.27 -2.04
N LYS A 246 -8.40 -16.11 -1.42
CA LYS A 246 -7.83 -14.85 -1.94
C LYS A 246 -6.98 -14.16 -0.90
N PHE A 247 -5.75 -13.78 -1.28
CA PHE A 247 -4.82 -13.05 -0.42
C PHE A 247 -4.33 -11.78 -1.07
N ALA A 248 -3.96 -10.80 -0.26
CA ALA A 248 -3.40 -9.53 -0.70
C ALA A 248 -2.08 -9.26 0.01
N LEU A 249 -1.07 -8.85 -0.76
CA LEU A 249 0.24 -8.42 -0.26
C LEU A 249 0.37 -6.93 -0.49
N THR A 250 0.73 -6.17 0.53
CA THR A 250 0.97 -4.74 0.40
C THR A 250 1.80 -4.23 1.57
N GLY A 251 2.65 -3.21 1.36
CA GLY A 251 3.29 -2.48 2.46
C GLY A 251 2.38 -1.38 3.04
N THR A 252 1.32 -1.01 2.31
CA THR A 252 0.42 0.10 2.64
C THR A 252 -1.03 -0.29 2.37
N PRO A 253 -1.69 -0.99 3.30
CA PRO A 253 -3.08 -1.46 3.13
C PRO A 253 -4.09 -0.32 3.05
N MET A 254 -3.69 0.87 3.48
CA MET A 254 -4.46 2.11 3.42
C MET A 254 -3.49 3.29 3.26
N GLU A 255 -3.76 4.17 2.31
CA GLU A 255 -2.94 5.36 2.05
C GLU A 255 -3.68 6.66 2.34
N ASN A 256 -4.94 6.78 1.92
CA ASN A 256 -5.70 8.03 1.97
C ASN A 256 -7.05 7.93 2.69
N ASN A 257 -7.78 6.81 2.55
CA ASN A 257 -9.11 6.69 3.13
C ASN A 257 -9.51 5.23 3.39
N LEU A 258 -10.56 5.04 4.20
CA LEU A 258 -11.09 3.72 4.57
C LEU A 258 -11.68 2.93 3.40
N LEU A 259 -12.13 3.59 2.31
CA LEU A 259 -12.65 2.88 1.13
C LEU A 259 -11.57 2.11 0.37
N GLU A 260 -10.31 2.51 0.48
CA GLU A 260 -9.19 1.75 -0.08
C GLU A 260 -9.08 0.38 0.61
N LEU A 261 -9.16 0.38 1.94
CA LEU A 261 -9.17 -0.83 2.76
C LEU A 261 -10.41 -1.69 2.46
N TRP A 262 -11.59 -1.07 2.36
CA TRP A 262 -12.82 -1.77 1.97
C TRP A 262 -12.68 -2.47 0.62
N SER A 263 -12.06 -1.83 -0.36
CA SER A 263 -11.88 -2.41 -1.69
C SER A 263 -11.01 -3.67 -1.68
N ILE A 264 -9.93 -3.67 -0.86
CA ILE A 264 -9.06 -4.84 -0.70
C ILE A 264 -9.81 -5.95 0.06
N PHE A 265 -10.57 -5.62 1.10
CA PHE A 265 -11.37 -6.61 1.83
C PHE A 265 -12.48 -7.23 0.97
N ASP A 266 -13.10 -6.44 0.10
CA ASP A 266 -14.12 -6.93 -0.83
C ASP A 266 -13.53 -7.89 -1.89
N PHE A 267 -12.23 -7.79 -2.18
CA PHE A 267 -11.51 -8.79 -2.96
C PHE A 267 -11.22 -10.05 -2.16
N ILE A 268 -10.61 -9.95 -0.96
CA ILE A 268 -10.16 -11.12 -0.20
C ILE A 268 -11.32 -11.89 0.45
N MET A 269 -12.36 -11.19 0.89
CA MET A 269 -13.56 -11.76 1.53
C MET A 269 -14.80 -10.93 1.14
N PRO A 270 -15.42 -11.19 -0.03
CA PRO A 270 -16.58 -10.44 -0.49
C PRO A 270 -17.71 -10.41 0.55
N GLY A 271 -18.26 -9.23 0.79
CA GLY A 271 -19.35 -9.02 1.76
C GLY A 271 -18.94 -9.02 3.23
N TYR A 272 -17.69 -9.33 3.59
CA TYR A 272 -17.24 -9.32 5.00
C TYR A 272 -17.38 -7.95 5.64
N LEU A 273 -16.96 -6.88 4.97
CA LEU A 273 -17.12 -5.48 5.41
C LEU A 273 -18.38 -4.83 4.79
N TYR A 274 -19.45 -5.59 4.62
CA TYR A 274 -20.75 -5.14 4.10
C TYR A 274 -20.69 -4.65 2.64
N SER A 275 -21.83 -4.15 2.14
CA SER A 275 -21.86 -3.39 0.88
C SER A 275 -21.12 -2.06 1.06
N LYS A 276 -20.64 -1.47 -0.05
CA LYS A 276 -19.95 -0.17 -0.05
C LYS A 276 -20.79 0.92 0.64
N ALA A 277 -22.09 0.99 0.32
CA ALA A 277 -22.99 1.99 0.90
C ALA A 277 -23.12 1.83 2.43
N LYS A 278 -23.29 0.58 2.90
CA LYS A 278 -23.39 0.26 4.33
C LYS A 278 -22.07 0.53 5.06
N PHE A 279 -20.94 0.20 4.44
CA PHE A 279 -19.62 0.52 5.00
C PHE A 279 -19.41 2.03 5.18
N GLN A 280 -19.82 2.83 4.19
CA GLN A 280 -19.74 4.29 4.28
C GLN A 280 -20.64 4.83 5.40
N GLU A 281 -21.87 4.32 5.51
CA GLU A 281 -22.79 4.69 6.56
C GLU A 281 -22.25 4.38 7.96
N LEU A 282 -21.66 3.18 8.14
CA LEU A 282 -21.21 2.70 9.45
C LEU A 282 -19.87 3.29 9.91
N PHE A 283 -18.91 3.49 8.97
CA PHE A 283 -17.53 3.77 9.34
C PHE A 283 -16.96 5.08 8.78
N ILE A 284 -17.57 5.66 7.75
CA ILE A 284 -17.13 6.95 7.21
C ILE A 284 -17.96 8.09 7.80
N ASN A 285 -19.27 7.89 7.90
CA ASN A 285 -20.19 8.93 8.39
C ASN A 285 -20.39 8.89 9.92
N LYS A 286 -19.88 7.84 10.60
CA LYS A 286 -19.98 7.66 12.07
C LYS A 286 -18.59 7.39 12.64
N GLU A 287 -17.92 8.42 13.10
CA GLU A 287 -16.54 8.33 13.62
C GLU A 287 -16.37 7.38 14.82
N ASP A 288 -17.40 7.26 15.65
CA ASP A 288 -17.39 6.39 16.84
C ASP A 288 -17.21 4.90 16.52
N ASN A 289 -17.50 4.47 15.28
CA ASN A 289 -17.44 3.06 14.87
C ASN A 289 -16.06 2.59 14.37
N VAL A 290 -15.07 3.46 14.27
CA VAL A 290 -13.71 3.10 13.80
C VAL A 290 -13.07 2.03 14.69
N LYS A 291 -13.33 2.05 16.01
CA LYS A 291 -12.86 1.01 16.94
C LYS A 291 -13.43 -0.37 16.61
N ASN A 292 -14.70 -0.44 16.21
CA ASN A 292 -15.35 -1.68 15.79
C ASN A 292 -14.78 -2.19 14.47
N LEU A 293 -14.51 -1.29 13.51
CA LEU A 293 -13.83 -1.65 12.27
C LEU A 293 -12.46 -2.30 12.54
N LYS A 294 -11.67 -1.72 13.45
CA LYS A 294 -10.36 -2.30 13.83
C LYS A 294 -10.49 -3.72 14.38
N LYS A 295 -11.47 -3.97 15.23
CA LYS A 295 -11.74 -5.32 15.75
C LYS A 295 -12.13 -6.30 14.64
N LEU A 296 -12.92 -5.85 13.65
CA LEU A 296 -13.30 -6.65 12.49
C LEU A 296 -12.07 -7.05 11.64
N ILE A 297 -11.20 -6.10 11.32
CA ILE A 297 -10.11 -6.32 10.35
C ILE A 297 -8.85 -6.96 10.96
N LYS A 298 -8.59 -6.72 12.25
CA LYS A 298 -7.36 -7.15 12.94
C LYS A 298 -6.95 -8.60 12.70
N PRO A 299 -7.85 -9.60 12.74
CA PRO A 299 -7.46 -11.00 12.53
C PRO A 299 -6.95 -11.31 11.12
N PHE A 300 -7.35 -10.50 10.14
CA PHE A 300 -7.12 -10.73 8.71
C PHE A 300 -6.04 -9.82 8.13
N ILE A 301 -5.37 -9.04 8.97
CA ILE A 301 -4.23 -8.20 8.59
C ILE A 301 -3.05 -8.58 9.45
N LEU A 302 -2.00 -9.13 8.84
CA LEU A 302 -0.73 -9.33 9.50
C LEU A 302 0.23 -8.22 9.08
N ARG A 303 0.62 -7.36 10.04
CA ARG A 303 1.53 -6.24 9.81
C ARG A 303 2.63 -6.20 10.83
N ARG A 304 3.87 -6.18 10.36
CA ARG A 304 5.07 -6.04 11.19
C ARG A 304 5.97 -4.96 10.61
N SER A 305 6.63 -4.22 11.47
CA SER A 305 7.63 -3.23 11.07
C SER A 305 9.03 -3.80 11.15
N LYS A 306 9.97 -3.25 10.36
CA LYS A 306 11.40 -3.61 10.44
C LYS A 306 11.94 -3.46 11.84
N LYS A 307 11.59 -2.38 12.55
CA LYS A 307 12.01 -2.14 13.93
C LYS A 307 11.59 -3.23 14.91
N GLN A 308 10.45 -3.87 14.67
CA GLN A 308 9.95 -4.95 15.53
C GLN A 308 10.66 -6.28 15.31
N VAL A 309 11.04 -6.60 14.06
CA VAL A 309 11.46 -7.96 13.69
C VAL A 309 12.89 -8.08 13.15
N MET A 310 13.53 -6.96 12.81
CA MET A 310 14.90 -6.93 12.25
C MET A 310 15.81 -6.00 13.07
N LYS A 311 16.20 -6.45 14.26
CA LYS A 311 17.08 -5.69 15.16
C LYS A 311 18.49 -5.47 14.59
N GLU A 312 18.93 -6.32 13.67
CA GLU A 312 20.24 -6.26 13.01
C GLU A 312 20.30 -5.32 11.81
N LEU A 313 19.15 -4.79 11.33
CA LEU A 313 19.15 -3.85 10.21
C LEU A 313 19.73 -2.50 10.68
N PRO A 314 20.76 -1.97 9.99
CA PRO A 314 21.29 -0.65 10.31
C PRO A 314 20.24 0.46 10.27
N ASP A 315 20.50 1.54 10.99
CA ASP A 315 19.56 2.66 11.09
C ASP A 315 19.30 3.34 9.73
N LYS A 316 18.08 3.86 9.58
CA LYS A 316 17.70 4.78 8.51
C LYS A 316 17.59 6.19 9.09
N ILE A 317 18.46 7.09 8.63
CA ILE A 317 18.53 8.49 9.09
C ILE A 317 17.92 9.39 8.03
N GLU A 318 16.79 10.02 8.33
CA GLU A 318 16.11 10.94 7.42
C GLU A 318 16.39 12.40 7.79
N LYS A 319 16.79 13.20 6.80
CA LYS A 319 17.07 14.64 6.97
C LYS A 319 16.38 15.46 5.90
N ASN A 320 15.69 16.53 6.31
CA ASN A 320 15.19 17.56 5.42
C ASN A 320 16.31 18.59 5.18
N PHE A 321 16.69 18.79 3.92
CA PHE A 321 17.70 19.76 3.53
C PHE A 321 17.03 20.92 2.79
N PHE A 322 17.01 22.10 3.42
CA PHE A 322 16.37 23.28 2.87
C PHE A 322 17.33 24.04 1.95
N VAL A 323 16.92 24.21 0.70
CA VAL A 323 17.68 24.92 -0.34
C VAL A 323 17.09 26.30 -0.56
N GLU A 324 17.91 27.33 -0.46
CA GLU A 324 17.49 28.68 -0.82
C GLU A 324 17.57 28.90 -2.33
N LEU A 325 16.43 29.28 -2.92
CA LEU A 325 16.38 29.67 -4.32
C LEU A 325 17.20 30.95 -4.57
N ASN A 326 17.91 31.02 -5.69
CA ASN A 326 18.61 32.24 -6.10
C ASN A 326 17.63 33.37 -6.40
N LYS A 327 18.13 34.61 -6.48
CA LYS A 327 17.31 35.83 -6.64
C LYS A 327 16.37 35.73 -7.86
N GLU A 328 16.84 35.21 -8.97
CA GLU A 328 16.03 35.08 -10.18
C GLU A 328 14.96 34.01 -10.07
N GLN A 329 15.30 32.84 -9.52
CA GLN A 329 14.30 31.81 -9.24
C GLN A 329 13.23 32.31 -8.27
N LYS A 330 13.62 33.02 -7.20
CA LYS A 330 12.66 33.62 -6.25
C LYS A 330 11.73 34.61 -6.98
N LYS A 331 12.27 35.45 -7.88
CA LYS A 331 11.48 36.40 -8.67
C LYS A 331 10.49 35.70 -9.60
N ILE A 332 10.95 34.71 -10.35
CA ILE A 332 10.09 33.92 -11.25
C ILE A 332 9.00 33.21 -10.45
N TYR A 333 9.39 32.52 -9.37
CA TYR A 333 8.44 31.79 -8.52
C TYR A 333 7.37 32.74 -7.95
N SER A 334 7.74 33.91 -7.44
CA SER A 334 6.80 34.88 -6.87
C SER A 334 5.82 35.44 -7.90
N VAL A 335 6.28 35.72 -9.14
CA VAL A 335 5.40 36.15 -10.23
C VAL A 335 4.36 35.07 -10.58
N TYR A 336 4.79 33.82 -10.75
CA TYR A 336 3.87 32.73 -11.04
C TYR A 336 2.93 32.42 -9.87
N SER A 337 3.43 32.47 -8.64
CA SER A 337 2.61 32.26 -7.45
C SER A 337 1.51 33.31 -7.34
N LYS A 338 1.85 34.59 -7.57
CA LYS A 338 0.87 35.68 -7.55
C LYS A 338 -0.16 35.57 -8.68
N ASP A 339 0.26 35.27 -9.89
CA ASP A 339 -0.66 35.04 -11.03
C ASP A 339 -1.65 33.92 -10.74
N ILE A 340 -1.17 32.81 -10.15
CA ILE A 340 -2.01 31.69 -9.76
C ILE A 340 -2.98 32.09 -8.65
N GLN A 341 -2.51 32.79 -7.61
CA GLN A 341 -3.37 33.30 -6.54
C GLN A 341 -4.48 34.21 -7.08
N ASP A 342 -4.16 35.10 -8.02
CA ASP A 342 -5.16 35.97 -8.65
C ASP A 342 -6.18 35.19 -9.46
N LYS A 343 -5.75 34.20 -10.22
CA LYS A 343 -6.65 33.27 -10.95
C LYS A 343 -7.52 32.43 -10.02
N MET A 344 -6.99 32.03 -8.88
CA MET A 344 -7.74 31.27 -7.87
C MET A 344 -8.78 32.10 -7.11
N LYS A 345 -8.87 33.44 -7.31
CA LYS A 345 -9.99 34.26 -6.82
C LYS A 345 -11.29 33.98 -7.57
N ASP A 346 -11.20 33.48 -8.82
CA ASP A 346 -12.38 33.06 -9.60
C ASP A 346 -12.98 31.79 -9.02
N LYS A 347 -14.25 31.87 -8.59
CA LYS A 347 -15.02 30.77 -8.01
C LYS A 347 -15.17 29.57 -8.94
N ASN A 348 -15.18 29.77 -10.26
CA ASN A 348 -15.32 28.70 -11.23
C ASN A 348 -14.02 27.91 -11.37
N LEU A 349 -12.88 28.57 -11.37
CA LEU A 349 -11.56 27.92 -11.43
C LEU A 349 -11.24 27.15 -10.14
N LYS A 350 -11.73 27.59 -8.97
CA LYS A 350 -11.60 26.85 -7.70
C LYS A 350 -12.27 25.48 -7.71
N LYS A 351 -13.25 25.25 -8.57
CA LYS A 351 -13.97 23.96 -8.69
C LYS A 351 -13.31 23.00 -9.69
N ASP A 352 -12.42 23.51 -10.55
CA ASP A 352 -11.75 22.67 -11.54
C ASP A 352 -10.44 22.11 -11.00
N LYS A 353 -10.52 20.89 -10.47
CA LYS A 353 -9.36 20.17 -9.91
C LYS A 353 -8.23 19.98 -10.92
N ILE A 354 -8.52 19.86 -12.20
CA ILE A 354 -7.49 19.66 -13.24
C ILE A 354 -6.65 20.93 -13.38
N VAL A 355 -7.29 22.09 -13.39
CA VAL A 355 -6.60 23.39 -13.45
C VAL A 355 -5.75 23.59 -12.21
N ILE A 356 -6.29 23.32 -11.02
CA ILE A 356 -5.56 23.42 -9.75
C ILE A 356 -4.29 22.55 -9.78
N PHE A 357 -4.42 21.25 -10.16
CA PHE A 357 -3.26 20.35 -10.25
C PHE A 357 -2.23 20.79 -11.30
N SER A 358 -2.68 21.41 -12.39
CA SER A 358 -1.78 22.00 -13.39
C SER A 358 -0.93 23.13 -12.78
N TYR A 359 -1.54 24.04 -12.01
CA TYR A 359 -0.84 25.11 -11.32
C TYR A 359 0.14 24.62 -10.25
N LEU A 360 -0.30 23.66 -9.42
CA LEU A 360 0.57 23.01 -8.45
C LEU A 360 1.80 22.36 -9.12
N THR A 361 1.57 21.69 -10.25
CA THR A 361 2.66 21.07 -11.03
C THR A 361 3.66 22.12 -11.54
N LYS A 362 3.17 23.25 -12.07
CA LYS A 362 4.03 24.35 -12.53
C LYS A 362 4.86 24.96 -11.39
N LEU A 363 4.24 25.26 -10.24
CA LEU A 363 4.98 25.79 -9.09
C LEU A 363 6.07 24.83 -8.62
N ARG A 364 5.77 23.53 -8.56
CA ARG A 364 6.78 22.52 -8.22
C ARG A 364 7.91 22.49 -9.23
N GLN A 365 7.62 22.49 -10.54
CA GLN A 365 8.65 22.52 -11.57
C GLN A 365 9.57 23.76 -11.45
N LEU A 366 9.01 24.93 -11.11
CA LEU A 366 9.79 26.15 -10.87
C LEU A 366 10.72 26.04 -9.65
N CYS A 367 10.31 25.31 -8.61
CA CYS A 367 11.18 25.01 -7.46
C CYS A 367 12.39 24.16 -7.86
N LEU A 368 12.18 23.21 -8.79
CA LEU A 368 13.20 22.26 -9.20
C LEU A 368 14.18 22.87 -10.22
N ASP A 369 13.64 23.35 -11.32
CA ASP A 369 14.40 23.97 -12.40
C ASP A 369 13.48 24.84 -13.27
N PRO A 370 13.61 26.17 -13.21
CA PRO A 370 12.79 27.07 -14.02
C PRO A 370 12.89 26.84 -15.53
N SER A 371 13.99 26.29 -16.03
CA SER A 371 14.16 26.00 -17.46
C SER A 371 13.13 25.02 -18.03
N ILE A 372 12.44 24.28 -17.17
CA ILE A 372 11.38 23.34 -17.57
C ILE A 372 10.09 24.10 -17.97
N VAL A 373 9.86 25.26 -17.37
CA VAL A 373 8.64 26.07 -17.56
C VAL A 373 8.92 27.33 -18.38
N VAL A 374 10.10 27.95 -18.22
CA VAL A 374 10.50 29.21 -18.85
C VAL A 374 11.55 28.94 -19.90
N LYS A 375 11.21 29.12 -21.19
CA LYS A 375 12.06 28.76 -22.34
C LYS A 375 13.44 29.46 -22.36
N ASP A 376 13.50 30.71 -21.89
CA ASP A 376 14.72 31.52 -21.97
C ASP A 376 15.47 31.62 -20.63
N TYR A 377 15.22 30.66 -19.73
CA TYR A 377 15.94 30.58 -18.46
C TYR A 377 17.32 29.97 -18.65
N ASN A 378 18.37 30.82 -18.61
CA ASN A 378 19.76 30.41 -18.86
C ASN A 378 20.63 30.33 -17.59
N LYS A 379 20.02 30.49 -16.40
CA LYS A 379 20.74 30.37 -15.13
C LYS A 379 20.64 28.94 -14.57
N LYS A 380 21.57 28.63 -13.69
CA LYS A 380 21.55 27.33 -13.01
C LYS A 380 20.45 27.29 -11.94
N SER A 381 19.84 26.14 -11.76
CA SER A 381 18.93 25.90 -10.65
C SER A 381 19.70 25.70 -9.35
N SER A 382 19.37 26.48 -8.30
CA SER A 382 20.01 26.34 -6.99
C SER A 382 19.87 24.91 -6.44
N LYS A 383 18.74 24.28 -6.70
CA LYS A 383 18.48 22.92 -6.24
C LYS A 383 19.36 21.89 -6.94
N ILE A 384 19.58 22.06 -8.26
CA ILE A 384 20.50 21.21 -9.03
C ILE A 384 21.94 21.45 -8.56
N GLU A 385 22.36 22.70 -8.35
CA GLU A 385 23.71 23.01 -7.85
C GLU A 385 23.97 22.35 -6.49
N THR A 386 23.07 22.55 -5.51
CA THR A 386 23.18 21.91 -4.19
C THR A 386 23.19 20.38 -4.30
N CYS A 387 22.34 19.81 -5.16
CA CYS A 387 22.33 18.37 -5.38
C CYS A 387 23.67 17.85 -5.92
N LEU A 388 24.26 18.55 -6.88
CA LEU A 388 25.58 18.19 -7.46
C LEU A 388 26.70 18.28 -6.42
N GLU A 389 26.67 19.28 -5.52
CA GLU A 389 27.61 19.39 -4.41
C GLU A 389 27.50 18.17 -3.49
N ILE A 390 26.28 17.83 -3.04
CA ILE A 390 26.03 16.65 -2.20
C ILE A 390 26.49 15.36 -2.91
N LEU A 391 26.18 15.21 -4.20
CA LEU A 391 26.59 14.03 -4.97
C LEU A 391 28.10 13.90 -5.02
N ARG A 392 28.82 14.99 -5.29
CA ARG A 392 30.29 14.98 -5.40
C ARG A 392 30.95 14.63 -4.07
N ASP A 393 30.49 15.25 -2.99
CA ASP A 393 31.04 14.99 -1.66
C ASP A 393 30.79 13.53 -1.27
N SER A 394 29.59 13.02 -1.47
CA SER A 394 29.23 11.65 -1.14
C SER A 394 29.99 10.60 -2.01
N ILE A 395 30.23 10.90 -3.31
CA ILE A 395 31.04 10.05 -4.17
C ILE A 395 32.48 9.99 -3.67
N ASN A 396 33.05 11.11 -3.23
CA ASN A 396 34.40 11.19 -2.67
C ASN A 396 34.53 10.40 -1.37
N GLU A 397 33.45 10.38 -0.56
CA GLU A 397 33.34 9.56 0.65
C GLU A 397 33.00 8.09 0.39
N ASN A 398 32.98 7.70 -0.88
CA ASN A 398 32.72 6.33 -1.35
C ASN A 398 31.30 5.82 -1.15
N HIS A 399 30.30 6.70 -0.99
CA HIS A 399 28.90 6.34 -0.94
C HIS A 399 28.34 5.95 -2.30
N LYS A 400 27.38 5.02 -2.32
CA LYS A 400 26.53 4.73 -3.47
C LYS A 400 25.16 5.39 -3.29
N ILE A 401 24.70 6.11 -4.29
CA ILE A 401 23.62 7.08 -4.17
C ILE A 401 22.47 6.73 -5.10
N LEU A 402 21.25 6.69 -4.54
CA LEU A 402 20.01 6.66 -5.31
C LEU A 402 19.41 8.06 -5.30
N LEU A 403 19.20 8.63 -6.49
CA LEU A 403 18.55 9.92 -6.65
C LEU A 403 17.19 9.74 -7.31
N PHE A 404 16.15 10.09 -6.55
CA PHE A 404 14.76 9.98 -7.00
C PHE A 404 14.17 11.35 -7.33
N SER A 405 13.46 11.43 -8.45
CA SER A 405 12.59 12.56 -8.79
C SER A 405 11.33 12.10 -9.49
N GLN A 406 10.24 12.82 -9.28
CA GLN A 406 9.01 12.60 -10.03
C GLN A 406 9.14 13.06 -11.49
N PHE A 407 9.96 14.07 -11.73
CA PHE A 407 10.07 14.74 -13.02
C PHE A 407 11.26 14.19 -13.81
N THR A 408 10.97 13.42 -14.86
CA THR A 408 12.03 12.89 -15.76
C THR A 408 12.79 13.99 -16.49
N SER A 409 12.17 15.15 -16.72
CA SER A 409 12.85 16.35 -17.28
C SER A 409 13.97 16.84 -16.38
N VAL A 410 13.74 16.86 -15.06
CA VAL A 410 14.76 17.25 -14.07
C VAL A 410 15.89 16.21 -14.04
N LEU A 411 15.56 14.93 -14.00
CA LEU A 411 16.58 13.87 -14.03
C LEU A 411 17.48 13.97 -15.27
N LYS A 412 16.90 14.33 -16.42
CA LYS A 412 17.67 14.59 -17.66
C LYS A 412 18.55 15.83 -17.57
N ASN A 413 18.10 16.88 -16.87
CA ASN A 413 18.96 18.06 -16.67
C ASN A 413 20.10 17.75 -15.69
N ILE A 414 19.82 16.96 -14.61
CA ILE A 414 20.87 16.47 -13.71
C ILE A 414 21.84 15.57 -14.46
N SER A 415 21.38 14.65 -15.32
CA SER A 415 22.29 13.77 -16.08
C SER A 415 23.23 14.54 -16.98
N LYS A 416 22.76 15.61 -17.66
CA LYS A 416 23.62 16.48 -18.48
C LYS A 416 24.71 17.17 -17.64
N GLU A 417 24.38 17.58 -16.41
CA GLU A 417 25.38 18.17 -15.53
C GLU A 417 26.39 17.12 -15.04
N LEU A 418 25.95 15.88 -14.73
CA LEU A 418 26.86 14.79 -14.37
C LEU A 418 27.82 14.45 -15.52
N ASP A 419 27.33 14.46 -16.77
CA ASP A 419 28.15 14.25 -17.96
C ASP A 419 29.27 15.33 -18.08
N LYS A 420 28.95 16.60 -17.81
CA LYS A 420 29.95 17.68 -17.80
C LYS A 420 31.06 17.47 -16.77
N TYR A 421 30.72 16.90 -15.62
CA TYR A 421 31.68 16.54 -14.56
C TYR A 421 32.29 15.14 -14.73
N LYS A 422 31.96 14.44 -15.82
CA LYS A 422 32.44 13.07 -16.12
C LYS A 422 32.09 12.06 -15.01
N ILE A 423 30.98 12.29 -14.29
CA ILE A 423 30.46 11.38 -13.28
C ILE A 423 29.60 10.33 -13.96
N LYS A 424 29.97 9.06 -13.81
CA LYS A 424 29.22 7.92 -14.37
C LYS A 424 27.98 7.64 -13.53
N TYR A 425 26.86 7.35 -14.18
CA TYR A 425 25.59 7.05 -13.53
C TYR A 425 24.79 5.97 -14.27
N HIS A 426 23.80 5.38 -13.58
CA HIS A 426 22.72 4.62 -14.19
C HIS A 426 21.45 5.48 -14.23
N TYR A 427 20.54 5.14 -15.15
CA TYR A 427 19.28 5.87 -15.34
C TYR A 427 18.12 4.92 -15.60
N ILE A 428 17.01 5.07 -14.83
CA ILE A 428 15.75 4.35 -15.04
C ILE A 428 14.57 5.32 -15.02
N ASP A 429 13.70 5.21 -16.02
CA ASP A 429 12.41 5.90 -16.04
C ASP A 429 11.26 4.95 -16.45
N GLY A 430 10.06 5.52 -16.69
CA GLY A 430 8.88 4.75 -17.08
C GLY A 430 8.99 4.05 -18.45
N LYS A 431 9.96 4.42 -19.29
CA LYS A 431 10.18 3.83 -20.62
C LYS A 431 11.12 2.62 -20.57
N THR A 432 11.96 2.51 -19.53
CA THR A 432 12.87 1.39 -19.35
C THR A 432 12.06 0.09 -19.17
N ASN A 433 12.29 -0.92 -19.98
CA ASN A 433 11.59 -2.19 -19.88
C ASN A 433 11.98 -2.99 -18.63
N ALA A 434 11.15 -3.96 -18.23
CA ALA A 434 11.33 -4.66 -16.98
C ALA A 434 12.61 -5.52 -16.93
N LYS A 435 13.04 -6.09 -18.05
CA LYS A 435 14.28 -6.88 -18.14
C LYS A 435 15.52 -6.00 -18.00
N GLU A 436 15.55 -4.90 -18.74
CA GLU A 436 16.64 -3.91 -18.68
C GLU A 436 16.79 -3.32 -17.27
N ARG A 437 15.69 -3.11 -16.54
CA ARG A 437 15.76 -2.66 -15.15
C ARG A 437 16.52 -3.61 -14.25
N LEU A 438 16.32 -4.92 -14.40
CA LEU A 438 17.05 -5.92 -13.62
C LEU A 438 18.54 -5.89 -13.95
N GLU A 439 18.90 -5.83 -15.24
CA GLU A 439 20.29 -5.74 -15.70
C GLU A 439 21.00 -4.50 -15.12
N LEU A 440 20.34 -3.32 -15.17
CA LEU A 440 20.88 -2.08 -14.59
C LEU A 440 21.03 -2.14 -13.07
N VAL A 441 20.10 -2.81 -12.37
CA VAL A 441 20.18 -3.03 -10.91
C VAL A 441 21.37 -3.93 -10.56
N ASP A 442 21.55 -5.02 -11.29
CA ASP A 442 22.67 -5.94 -11.08
C ASP A 442 24.02 -5.26 -11.38
N GLU A 443 24.09 -4.49 -12.48
CA GLU A 443 25.27 -3.70 -12.81
C GLU A 443 25.58 -2.67 -11.70
N PHE A 444 24.58 -1.92 -11.20
CA PHE A 444 24.78 -0.96 -10.13
C PHE A 444 25.26 -1.63 -8.84
N ASN A 445 24.65 -2.74 -8.44
CA ASN A 445 25.04 -3.42 -7.20
C ASN A 445 26.50 -3.92 -7.25
N ASN A 446 26.98 -4.33 -8.41
CA ASN A 446 28.32 -4.88 -8.59
C ASN A 446 29.37 -3.85 -9.04
N SER A 447 28.96 -2.69 -9.56
CA SER A 447 29.88 -1.65 -10.03
C SER A 447 30.57 -0.92 -8.88
N MET A 448 31.86 -0.64 -9.03
CA MET A 448 32.64 0.25 -8.16
C MET A 448 32.73 1.68 -8.71
N ASP A 449 32.59 1.86 -10.01
CA ASP A 449 32.78 3.13 -10.70
C ASP A 449 31.49 3.96 -10.82
N LYS A 450 30.36 3.28 -11.09
CA LYS A 450 29.06 3.93 -11.26
C LYS A 450 28.34 3.98 -9.92
N LYS A 451 28.58 5.05 -9.16
CA LYS A 451 28.05 5.21 -7.79
C LYS A 451 26.71 5.93 -7.72
N VAL A 452 26.23 6.50 -8.83
CA VAL A 452 24.96 7.26 -8.88
C VAL A 452 23.93 6.52 -9.71
N PHE A 453 22.71 6.42 -9.19
CA PHE A 453 21.56 5.88 -9.91
C PHE A 453 20.43 6.91 -9.93
N LEU A 454 20.14 7.45 -11.11
CA LEU A 454 19.02 8.38 -11.35
C LEU A 454 17.76 7.58 -11.63
N ILE A 455 16.74 7.74 -10.82
CA ILE A 455 15.54 6.90 -10.88
C ILE A 455 14.29 7.78 -10.85
N SER A 456 13.39 7.62 -11.83
CA SER A 456 12.10 8.27 -11.71
C SER A 456 11.28 7.61 -10.58
N LEU A 457 10.62 8.41 -9.74
CA LEU A 457 9.95 7.94 -8.54
C LEU A 457 8.90 6.85 -8.85
N LYS A 458 8.18 6.99 -9.97
CA LYS A 458 7.21 5.97 -10.43
C LYS A 458 7.88 4.65 -10.84
N ALA A 459 9.07 4.70 -11.45
CA ALA A 459 9.79 3.50 -11.85
C ALA A 459 10.52 2.85 -10.68
N GLY A 460 11.01 3.65 -9.74
CA GLY A 460 11.72 3.19 -8.54
C GLY A 460 10.81 2.64 -7.43
N GLY A 461 9.53 2.99 -7.44
CA GLY A 461 8.56 2.55 -6.43
C GLY A 461 8.30 1.04 -6.39
N THR A 462 8.81 0.26 -7.35
CA THR A 462 8.47 -1.15 -7.51
C THR A 462 9.69 -2.05 -7.70
N GLY A 463 9.90 -3.01 -6.79
CA GLY A 463 10.66 -4.24 -6.96
C GLY A 463 12.17 -4.19 -7.06
N LEU A 464 12.81 -3.03 -7.16
CA LEU A 464 14.26 -2.94 -7.28
C LEU A 464 14.96 -3.33 -5.96
N ASN A 465 16.04 -4.09 -6.04
CA ASN A 465 16.89 -4.42 -4.90
C ASN A 465 18.22 -3.68 -5.02
N LEU A 466 18.38 -2.58 -4.28
CA LEU A 466 19.51 -1.65 -4.40
C LEU A 466 20.27 -1.52 -3.06
N THR A 467 20.51 -2.66 -2.40
CA THR A 467 21.15 -2.73 -1.08
C THR A 467 22.63 -2.35 -1.07
N SER A 468 23.25 -2.17 -2.22
CA SER A 468 24.60 -1.61 -2.30
C SER A 468 24.65 -0.11 -2.07
N ALA A 469 23.48 0.59 -2.18
CA ALA A 469 23.39 2.00 -1.89
C ALA A 469 23.15 2.26 -0.39
N ASP A 470 23.84 3.25 0.14
CA ASP A 470 23.73 3.72 1.54
C ASP A 470 23.29 5.18 1.64
N MET A 471 23.08 5.85 0.51
CA MET A 471 22.51 7.18 0.44
C MET A 471 21.34 7.26 -0.53
N VAL A 472 20.28 7.93 -0.11
CA VAL A 472 19.07 8.17 -0.91
C VAL A 472 18.79 9.67 -0.92
N ILE A 473 18.63 10.25 -2.11
CA ILE A 473 18.26 11.65 -2.28
C ILE A 473 16.89 11.72 -2.93
N HIS A 474 15.91 12.29 -2.25
CA HIS A 474 14.65 12.73 -2.85
C HIS A 474 14.84 14.17 -3.32
N PHE A 475 14.92 14.34 -4.64
CA PHE A 475 15.15 15.65 -5.23
C PHE A 475 13.93 16.58 -5.09
N ASP A 476 12.73 16.00 -5.10
CA ASP A 476 11.47 16.70 -4.86
C ASP A 476 10.57 15.90 -3.90
N PRO A 477 9.85 16.60 -2.98
CA PRO A 477 8.91 15.96 -2.11
C PRO A 477 7.64 15.50 -2.86
N TRP A 478 7.09 14.35 -2.45
CA TRP A 478 5.89 13.78 -3.02
C TRP A 478 4.69 13.92 -2.07
N TRP A 479 3.49 14.06 -2.62
CA TRP A 479 2.26 14.19 -1.83
C TRP A 479 1.99 13.02 -0.89
N ASN A 480 2.40 11.80 -1.30
CA ASN A 480 2.21 10.58 -0.53
C ASN A 480 3.56 10.12 0.05
N PRO A 481 3.77 10.26 1.38
CA PRO A 481 5.01 9.85 2.03
C PRO A 481 5.29 8.35 1.90
N SER A 482 4.25 7.51 1.72
CA SER A 482 4.43 6.07 1.53
C SER A 482 5.23 5.74 0.27
N VAL A 483 5.07 6.52 -0.81
CA VAL A 483 5.81 6.31 -2.07
C VAL A 483 7.29 6.68 -1.90
N GLU A 484 7.61 7.75 -1.16
CA GLU A 484 9.00 8.10 -0.83
C GLU A 484 9.64 7.03 0.06
N ASN A 485 8.91 6.56 1.07
CA ASN A 485 9.39 5.47 1.92
C ASN A 485 9.63 4.19 1.12
N GLN A 486 8.73 3.84 0.21
CA GLN A 486 8.93 2.71 -0.70
C GLN A 486 10.20 2.85 -1.55
N ALA A 487 10.50 4.05 -2.05
CA ALA A 487 11.71 4.31 -2.81
C ALA A 487 12.97 4.20 -1.92
N SER A 488 12.96 4.78 -0.73
CA SER A 488 14.08 4.68 0.23
C SER A 488 14.31 3.24 0.72
N ASP A 489 13.25 2.46 0.84
CA ASP A 489 13.29 1.05 1.25
C ASP A 489 13.94 0.13 0.19
N ARG A 490 14.27 0.63 -0.99
CA ARG A 490 15.10 -0.10 -1.98
C ARG A 490 16.53 -0.25 -1.52
N ALA A 491 17.05 0.71 -0.76
CA ALA A 491 18.35 0.66 -0.12
C ALA A 491 18.27 0.06 1.29
N HIS A 492 17.24 0.44 2.07
CA HIS A 492 17.08 0.04 3.46
C HIS A 492 16.24 -1.24 3.61
N ARG A 493 16.84 -2.38 3.32
CA ARG A 493 16.21 -3.70 3.40
C ARG A 493 17.22 -4.78 3.78
N PHE A 494 16.75 -6.01 3.93
CA PHE A 494 17.62 -7.15 4.20
C PHE A 494 18.80 -7.22 3.23
N GLY A 495 20.01 -7.38 3.79
CA GLY A 495 21.28 -7.36 3.06
C GLY A 495 22.01 -6.02 3.08
N GLN A 496 21.39 -4.95 3.61
CA GLN A 496 22.07 -3.68 3.88
C GLN A 496 23.03 -3.82 5.05
N LYS A 497 24.25 -3.36 4.87
CA LYS A 497 25.34 -3.44 5.87
C LYS A 497 25.64 -2.09 6.52
N ASN A 498 25.27 -0.99 5.87
CA ASN A 498 25.57 0.38 6.30
C ASN A 498 24.27 1.10 6.73
N SER A 499 24.41 2.10 7.61
CA SER A 499 23.31 3.02 7.87
C SER A 499 22.91 3.76 6.61
N VAL A 500 21.59 3.81 6.33
CA VAL A 500 21.08 4.48 5.12
C VAL A 500 20.73 5.92 5.45
N GLN A 501 21.40 6.86 4.78
CA GLN A 501 21.06 8.28 4.86
C GLN A 501 20.04 8.65 3.80
N VAL A 502 18.92 9.26 4.22
CA VAL A 502 17.87 9.75 3.33
C VAL A 502 17.80 11.26 3.42
N ILE A 503 18.12 11.94 2.34
CA ILE A 503 18.09 13.41 2.21
C ILE A 503 16.91 13.81 1.36
N LYS A 504 16.07 14.69 1.88
CA LYS A 504 14.96 15.33 1.12
C LYS A 504 15.36 16.77 0.83
N LEU A 505 15.51 17.11 -0.45
CA LEU A 505 15.80 18.48 -0.86
C LEU A 505 14.50 19.28 -0.96
N ILE A 506 14.41 20.40 -0.24
CA ILE A 506 13.20 21.21 -0.10
C ILE A 506 13.55 22.66 -0.43
N ALA A 507 12.89 23.24 -1.43
CA ALA A 507 13.03 24.67 -1.73
C ALA A 507 12.35 25.50 -0.65
N LYS A 508 13.14 26.31 0.06
CA LYS A 508 12.69 27.12 1.19
C LYS A 508 11.75 28.24 0.75
N GLY A 509 10.68 28.48 1.51
CA GLY A 509 9.69 29.51 1.23
C GLY A 509 8.80 29.21 0.02
N THR A 510 8.60 27.94 -0.31
CA THR A 510 7.82 27.52 -1.48
C THR A 510 6.74 26.49 -1.13
N ILE A 511 6.00 26.09 -2.15
CA ILE A 511 5.00 25.02 -2.06
C ILE A 511 5.58 23.70 -1.52
N GLU A 512 6.89 23.45 -1.69
CA GLU A 512 7.51 22.21 -1.21
C GLU A 512 7.52 22.12 0.32
N GLU A 513 7.72 23.23 1.04
CA GLU A 513 7.58 23.24 2.50
C GLU A 513 6.15 22.90 2.95
N LYS A 514 5.15 23.39 2.21
CA LYS A 514 3.75 23.09 2.51
C LYS A 514 3.42 21.62 2.27
N ILE A 515 4.00 21.01 1.22
CA ILE A 515 3.87 19.58 0.95
C ILE A 515 4.45 18.77 2.11
N ILE A 516 5.60 19.14 2.65
CA ILE A 516 6.21 18.44 3.79
C ILE A 516 5.31 18.53 5.04
N LYS A 517 4.77 19.70 5.36
CA LYS A 517 3.83 19.86 6.48
C LYS A 517 2.59 18.96 6.33
N LEU A 518 2.05 18.87 5.10
CA LEU A 518 0.94 17.98 4.80
C LEU A 518 1.32 16.48 4.93
N GLN A 519 2.54 16.11 4.53
CA GLN A 519 3.04 14.76 4.72
C GLN A 519 3.10 14.39 6.20
N GLU A 520 3.59 15.28 7.05
CA GLU A 520 3.74 15.08 8.50
C GLU A 520 2.37 14.86 9.15
N SER A 521 1.39 15.71 8.86
CA SER A 521 0.04 15.55 9.39
C SER A 521 -0.62 14.23 8.96
N LYS A 522 -0.48 13.83 7.68
CA LYS A 522 -1.01 12.56 7.19
C LYS A 522 -0.31 11.34 7.81
N LYS A 523 1.00 11.41 8.01
CA LYS A 523 1.79 10.32 8.61
C LYS A 523 1.34 10.06 10.06
N GLU A 524 1.09 11.10 10.82
CA GLU A 524 0.56 10.99 12.19
C GLU A 524 -0.82 10.33 12.19
N LEU A 525 -1.73 10.74 11.33
CA LEU A 525 -3.07 10.21 11.22
C LEU A 525 -3.09 8.72 10.86
N ILE A 526 -2.31 8.31 9.85
CA ILE A 526 -2.21 6.91 9.43
C ILE A 526 -1.60 6.05 10.54
N ASN A 527 -0.55 6.53 11.20
CA ASN A 527 0.09 5.81 12.31
C ASN A 527 -0.85 5.65 13.50
N GLN A 528 -1.54 6.70 13.89
CA GLN A 528 -2.56 6.66 14.95
C GLN A 528 -3.68 5.67 14.60
N PHE A 529 -4.17 5.63 13.38
CA PHE A 529 -5.17 4.66 12.94
C PHE A 529 -4.65 3.22 13.05
N ILE A 530 -3.46 2.96 12.56
CA ILE A 530 -2.91 1.60 12.49
C ILE A 530 -2.49 1.10 13.88
N ASN A 531 -1.90 1.95 14.71
CA ASN A 531 -1.41 1.60 16.05
C ASN A 531 -2.49 1.61 17.13
N GLY A 532 -3.70 2.06 16.85
CA GLY A 532 -4.81 2.01 17.81
C GLY A 532 -4.98 3.24 18.69
N GLU A 533 -4.19 4.30 18.50
CA GLU A 533 -4.11 5.49 19.37
C GLU A 533 -5.07 6.63 18.98
N LEU A 534 -6.00 6.43 18.05
CA LEU A 534 -6.81 7.52 17.48
C LEU A 534 -7.86 8.14 18.39
N SER A 535 -7.82 9.47 18.41
CA SER A 535 -8.99 10.34 18.56
C SER A 535 -9.61 10.64 17.16
N ASN A 536 -10.91 10.75 17.09
CA ASN A 536 -11.81 10.53 15.95
C ASN A 536 -11.75 11.47 14.73
N GLU A 537 -10.89 12.46 14.63
CA GLU A 537 -11.09 13.56 13.66
C GLU A 537 -10.30 13.49 12.35
N GLY A 538 -9.33 12.59 12.21
CA GLY A 538 -8.28 12.80 11.21
C GLY A 538 -8.21 11.86 10.01
N VAL A 539 -8.76 10.63 10.06
CA VAL A 539 -8.50 9.59 9.03
C VAL A 539 -9.37 9.72 7.76
N LEU A 540 -10.39 10.54 7.82
CA LEU A 540 -11.49 10.54 6.83
C LEU A 540 -11.34 11.55 5.69
N LYS A 541 -10.37 12.44 5.72
CA LYS A 541 -10.25 13.48 4.70
C LYS A 541 -9.11 13.20 3.71
N SER A 542 -9.45 12.84 2.47
CA SER A 542 -8.72 13.36 1.31
C SER A 542 -8.59 14.87 1.47
N LEU A 543 -7.47 15.49 1.05
CA LEU A 543 -7.28 16.94 1.07
C LEU A 543 -8.59 17.65 0.73
N SER A 544 -9.12 18.42 1.66
CA SER A 544 -10.31 19.24 1.43
C SER A 544 -9.97 20.29 0.37
N ASP A 545 -10.99 20.79 -0.32
CA ASP A 545 -10.78 21.86 -1.31
C ASP A 545 -10.15 23.11 -0.64
N GLU A 546 -10.38 23.31 0.67
CA GLU A 546 -9.76 24.35 1.49
C GLU A 546 -8.26 24.10 1.72
N GLU A 547 -7.86 22.87 2.09
CA GLU A 547 -6.45 22.51 2.25
C GLU A 547 -5.65 22.60 0.94
N ILE A 548 -6.30 22.30 -0.21
CA ILE A 548 -5.68 22.49 -1.52
C ILE A 548 -5.49 23.98 -1.83
N ILE A 549 -6.45 24.81 -1.46
CA ILE A 549 -6.36 26.27 -1.66
C ILE A 549 -5.28 26.89 -0.76
N ASP A 550 -5.15 26.41 0.48
CA ASP A 550 -4.12 26.88 1.42
C ASP A 550 -2.69 26.58 0.95
N LEU A 551 -2.52 25.62 0.02
CA LEU A 551 -1.23 25.41 -0.63
C LEU A 551 -0.77 26.62 -1.48
N PHE A 552 -1.69 27.46 -1.93
CA PHE A 552 -1.38 28.65 -2.73
C PHE A 552 -1.20 29.92 -1.87
N ASN A 553 -1.72 29.94 -0.64
CA ASN A 553 -1.57 31.05 0.30
C ASN A 553 -0.21 31.03 1.00
#